data_4f9938f3684bc1e691650dc2892aab58
#
_entry.id   4f9938f3684bc1e691650dc2892aab58
#
_cell.length_a   1.000
_cell.length_b   1.000
_cell.length_c   1.000
_cell.angle_alpha   90.00
_cell.angle_beta   90.00
_cell.angle_gamma   90.00
#
_symmetry.space_group_name_H-M   'P 1'
#
loop_
_entity.id
_entity.type
_entity.pdbx_description
1 polymer ?
#
loop_
_entity_poly.entity_id
_entity_poly.type
_entity_poly.pdbx_seq_one_letter_code
_entity_poly.pdbx_strand_id
1 'polypeptide(L)'
;MTQAPLRVLVTGAAGIIGTAFWKRRHGEFSLRLADLHTGKLAEAPCPAIQLDVADYAACLAACMDIDVVLHLAGVPHASADFDAQLLQPNIVGTHNIFRAAQEQGVKRVVLASSAQAIEGYPLDVQVQESMPARPANMYGASKAFGEGVASAFAHQHGMTAIAVRIANVADFAPGQEHSARDIAAFISERDVVQLLARCVTADVPAGYHVVHGVSDNRYKRLSIAATRQLVGYAPQDDGFTLLGL
;
A
#
# COMPACT_ATOMS: atom_id res chain seq x y z
N MET A 1 -26.84 -6.79 16.39
CA MET A 1 -26.93 -6.34 14.99
C MET A 1 -25.54 -6.41 14.40
N THR A 2 -25.28 -7.25 13.41
CA THR A 2 -23.99 -7.30 12.70
C THR A 2 -23.86 -6.01 11.91
N GLN A 3 -22.81 -5.24 12.16
CA GLN A 3 -22.49 -4.03 11.39
C GLN A 3 -22.28 -4.41 9.91
N ALA A 4 -22.80 -3.60 8.99
CA ALA A 4 -22.58 -3.83 7.57
C ALA A 4 -21.07 -3.81 7.25
N PRO A 5 -20.60 -4.65 6.32
CA PRO A 5 -19.18 -4.68 5.96
C PRO A 5 -18.74 -3.33 5.37
N LEU A 6 -17.50 -2.92 5.69
CA LEU A 6 -16.91 -1.70 5.12
C LEU A 6 -16.86 -1.78 3.60
N ARG A 7 -17.27 -0.70 2.92
CA ARG A 7 -17.17 -0.54 1.46
C ARG A 7 -15.77 -0.03 1.14
N VAL A 8 -14.98 -0.87 0.46
CA VAL A 8 -13.57 -0.58 0.17
C VAL A 8 -13.33 -0.51 -1.33
N LEU A 9 -12.88 0.64 -1.82
CA LEU A 9 -12.34 0.76 -3.16
C LEU A 9 -10.88 0.30 -3.16
N VAL A 10 -10.56 -0.70 -3.99
CA VAL A 10 -9.18 -1.17 -4.20
C VAL A 10 -8.73 -0.74 -5.58
N THR A 11 -7.85 0.24 -5.70
CA THR A 11 -7.24 0.62 -6.97
C THR A 11 -5.97 -0.19 -7.19
N GLY A 12 -5.60 -0.48 -8.45
CA GLY A 12 -4.49 -1.40 -8.74
C GLY A 12 -4.84 -2.86 -8.39
N ALA A 13 -6.12 -3.21 -8.46
CA ALA A 13 -6.66 -4.49 -8.02
C ALA A 13 -6.17 -5.69 -8.87
N ALA A 14 -5.74 -5.47 -10.13
CA ALA A 14 -5.17 -6.50 -11.01
C ALA A 14 -3.65 -6.71 -10.79
N GLY A 15 -3.00 -5.87 -9.97
CA GLY A 15 -1.60 -6.03 -9.57
C GLY A 15 -1.40 -7.18 -8.57
N ILE A 16 -0.13 -7.50 -8.25
CA ILE A 16 0.23 -8.61 -7.35
C ILE A 16 -0.46 -8.45 -5.99
N ILE A 17 -0.26 -7.33 -5.31
CA ILE A 17 -0.80 -7.07 -3.98
C ILE A 17 -2.33 -6.95 -4.02
N GLY A 18 -2.88 -6.25 -5.03
CA GLY A 18 -4.33 -6.10 -5.19
C GLY A 18 -5.02 -7.44 -5.38
N THR A 19 -4.48 -8.30 -6.24
CA THR A 19 -4.98 -9.67 -6.47
C THR A 19 -4.93 -10.52 -5.20
N ALA A 20 -3.81 -10.48 -4.48
CA ALA A 20 -3.67 -11.19 -3.21
C ALA A 20 -4.69 -10.70 -2.16
N PHE A 21 -4.91 -9.38 -2.11
CA PHE A 21 -5.84 -8.77 -1.16
C PHE A 21 -7.29 -9.21 -1.42
N TRP A 22 -7.81 -8.99 -2.63
CA TRP A 22 -9.22 -9.32 -2.88
C TRP A 22 -9.49 -10.83 -2.83
N LYS A 23 -8.57 -11.67 -3.28
CA LYS A 23 -8.72 -13.14 -3.17
C LYS A 23 -8.90 -13.62 -1.73
N ARG A 24 -8.22 -12.98 -0.78
CA ARG A 24 -8.23 -13.39 0.63
C ARG A 24 -9.26 -12.64 1.49
N ARG A 25 -9.80 -11.49 1.02
CA ARG A 25 -10.59 -10.55 1.83
C ARG A 25 -11.97 -10.21 1.26
N HIS A 26 -12.38 -10.75 0.11
CA HIS A 26 -13.68 -10.46 -0.49
C HIS A 26 -14.88 -10.89 0.38
N GLY A 27 -14.71 -11.83 1.30
CA GLY A 27 -15.74 -12.23 2.28
C GLY A 27 -15.78 -11.36 3.53
N GLU A 28 -14.80 -10.47 3.74
CA GLU A 28 -14.67 -9.62 4.93
C GLU A 28 -15.14 -8.18 4.64
N PHE A 29 -14.95 -7.72 3.42
CA PHE A 29 -15.29 -6.36 2.98
C PHE A 29 -16.25 -6.36 1.78
N SER A 30 -17.02 -5.28 1.64
CA SER A 30 -17.73 -4.99 0.40
C SER A 30 -16.74 -4.30 -0.57
N LEU A 31 -16.08 -5.08 -1.43
CA LEU A 31 -15.03 -4.58 -2.31
C LEU A 31 -15.59 -4.02 -3.62
N ARG A 32 -15.06 -2.86 -4.04
CA ARG A 32 -15.10 -2.36 -5.42
C ARG A 32 -13.68 -2.41 -5.96
N LEU A 33 -13.43 -3.26 -6.97
CA LEU A 33 -12.11 -3.45 -7.56
C LEU A 33 -11.95 -2.50 -8.75
N ALA A 34 -10.81 -1.82 -8.83
CA ALA A 34 -10.53 -0.87 -9.89
C ALA A 34 -9.10 -1.04 -10.42
N ASP A 35 -8.94 -1.09 -11.74
CA ASP A 35 -7.63 -1.16 -12.39
C ASP A 35 -7.73 -0.59 -13.81
N LEU A 36 -6.59 -0.14 -14.34
CA LEU A 36 -6.50 0.27 -15.74
C LEU A 36 -6.80 -0.92 -16.68
N HIS A 37 -6.42 -2.13 -16.27
CA HIS A 37 -6.56 -3.38 -17.02
C HIS A 37 -7.41 -4.40 -16.25
N THR A 38 -8.68 -4.52 -16.60
CA THR A 38 -9.65 -5.34 -15.86
C THR A 38 -9.64 -6.83 -16.21
N GLY A 39 -8.86 -7.27 -17.21
CA GLY A 39 -8.88 -8.67 -17.66
C GLY A 39 -8.64 -9.70 -16.55
N LYS A 40 -7.73 -9.43 -15.61
CA LYS A 40 -7.48 -10.29 -14.45
C LYS A 40 -8.57 -10.25 -13.37
N LEU A 41 -9.49 -9.30 -13.46
CA LEU A 41 -10.60 -9.11 -12.53
C LEU A 41 -11.90 -9.76 -13.02
N ALA A 42 -11.92 -10.35 -14.23
CA ALA A 42 -13.13 -10.94 -14.83
C ALA A 42 -13.72 -12.09 -13.98
N GLU A 43 -12.88 -12.80 -13.23
CA GLU A 43 -13.30 -13.91 -12.35
C GLU A 43 -13.44 -13.49 -10.88
N ALA A 44 -13.27 -12.20 -10.57
CA ALA A 44 -13.39 -11.72 -9.20
C ALA A 44 -14.85 -11.77 -8.73
N PRO A 45 -15.14 -12.23 -7.50
CA PRO A 45 -16.49 -12.30 -6.97
C PRO A 45 -17.03 -10.93 -6.50
N CYS A 46 -16.37 -9.84 -6.91
CA CYS A 46 -16.66 -8.47 -6.52
C CYS A 46 -16.87 -7.59 -7.76
N PRO A 47 -17.64 -6.49 -7.68
CA PRO A 47 -17.73 -5.52 -8.76
C PRO A 47 -16.36 -5.00 -9.17
N ALA A 48 -16.07 -5.03 -10.47
CA ALA A 48 -14.83 -4.55 -11.06
C ALA A 48 -15.12 -3.44 -12.07
N ILE A 49 -14.33 -2.35 -12.00
CA ILE A 49 -14.43 -1.21 -12.92
C ILE A 49 -13.08 -0.92 -13.54
N GLN A 50 -13.09 -0.44 -14.79
CA GLN A 50 -11.90 0.13 -15.41
C GLN A 50 -11.68 1.53 -14.85
N LEU A 51 -10.45 1.81 -14.37
CA LEU A 51 -10.08 3.08 -13.80
C LEU A 51 -8.66 3.45 -14.20
N ASP A 52 -8.54 4.55 -14.94
CA ASP A 52 -7.29 5.30 -15.01
C ASP A 52 -7.27 6.31 -13.87
N VAL A 53 -6.35 6.15 -12.93
CA VAL A 53 -6.23 7.07 -11.79
C VAL A 53 -5.78 8.48 -12.21
N ALA A 54 -5.21 8.64 -13.41
CA ALA A 54 -4.91 9.95 -13.98
C ALA A 54 -6.16 10.72 -14.41
N ASP A 55 -7.30 10.04 -14.64
CA ASP A 55 -8.60 10.66 -14.92
C ASP A 55 -9.32 10.99 -13.60
N TYR A 56 -9.34 12.28 -13.28
CA TYR A 56 -9.99 12.76 -12.06
C TYR A 56 -11.50 12.48 -12.00
N ALA A 57 -12.22 12.65 -13.13
CA ALA A 57 -13.67 12.41 -13.15
C ALA A 57 -13.99 10.93 -12.90
N ALA A 58 -13.18 10.02 -13.46
CA ALA A 58 -13.28 8.59 -13.19
C ALA A 58 -12.96 8.26 -11.72
N CYS A 59 -11.95 8.90 -11.13
CA CYS A 59 -11.63 8.73 -9.71
C CYS A 59 -12.79 9.19 -8.81
N LEU A 60 -13.40 10.32 -9.12
CA LEU A 60 -14.54 10.86 -8.38
C LEU A 60 -15.74 9.88 -8.40
N ALA A 61 -16.06 9.33 -9.56
CA ALA A 61 -17.12 8.33 -9.69
C ALA A 61 -16.76 7.02 -8.94
N ALA A 62 -15.50 6.60 -9.00
CA ALA A 62 -15.04 5.38 -8.33
C ALA A 62 -15.12 5.49 -6.78
N CYS A 63 -14.94 6.68 -6.21
CA CYS A 63 -15.00 6.93 -4.77
C CYS A 63 -16.42 7.11 -4.22
N MET A 64 -17.46 7.15 -5.07
CA MET A 64 -18.85 7.32 -4.62
C MET A 64 -19.28 6.14 -3.74
N ASP A 65 -19.91 6.44 -2.59
CA ASP A 65 -20.38 5.44 -1.62
C ASP A 65 -19.28 4.51 -1.07
N ILE A 66 -18.05 4.99 -0.93
CA ILE A 66 -16.91 4.26 -0.38
C ILE A 66 -16.58 4.77 1.03
N ASP A 67 -16.29 3.85 1.94
CA ASP A 67 -15.88 4.17 3.32
C ASP A 67 -14.35 4.29 3.42
N VAL A 68 -13.61 3.42 2.71
CA VAL A 68 -12.14 3.38 2.71
C VAL A 68 -11.61 3.18 1.29
N VAL A 69 -10.58 3.94 0.90
CA VAL A 69 -9.81 3.68 -0.31
C VAL A 69 -8.51 2.97 0.06
N LEU A 70 -8.28 1.80 -0.54
CA LEU A 70 -7.00 1.11 -0.58
C LEU A 70 -6.34 1.40 -1.92
N HIS A 71 -5.43 2.39 -1.92
CA HIS A 71 -4.79 2.89 -3.14
C HIS A 71 -3.48 2.14 -3.41
N LEU A 72 -3.55 1.12 -4.30
CA LEU A 72 -2.41 0.31 -4.72
C LEU A 72 -1.97 0.60 -6.17
N ALA A 73 -2.76 1.39 -6.93
CA ALA A 73 -2.44 1.74 -8.30
C ALA A 73 -1.13 2.54 -8.39
N GLY A 74 -0.34 2.24 -9.40
CA GLY A 74 0.93 2.89 -9.68
C GLY A 74 1.94 1.93 -10.30
N VAL A 75 2.98 2.47 -10.90
CA VAL A 75 4.11 1.71 -11.47
C VAL A 75 5.11 1.43 -10.36
N PRO A 76 5.43 0.14 -10.07
CA PRO A 76 6.21 -0.26 -8.88
C PRO A 76 7.69 -0.58 -9.18
N HIS A 77 8.33 0.09 -10.14
CA HIS A 77 9.67 -0.25 -10.59
C HIS A 77 10.68 0.87 -10.33
N ALA A 78 11.79 0.55 -9.65
CA ALA A 78 12.85 1.49 -9.31
C ALA A 78 13.55 2.10 -10.54
N SER A 79 13.55 1.37 -11.67
CA SER A 79 14.13 1.80 -12.97
C SER A 79 13.11 2.47 -13.90
N ALA A 80 11.87 2.71 -13.43
CA ALA A 80 10.83 3.33 -14.27
C ALA A 80 11.21 4.77 -14.63
N ASP A 81 10.99 5.12 -15.90
CA ASP A 81 11.15 6.48 -16.39
C ASP A 81 10.11 7.41 -15.76
N PHE A 82 10.54 8.60 -15.34
CA PHE A 82 9.68 9.52 -14.63
C PHE A 82 8.54 10.05 -15.50
N ASP A 83 8.89 10.60 -16.65
CA ASP A 83 7.91 11.27 -17.52
C ASP A 83 6.97 10.28 -18.21
N ALA A 84 7.53 9.18 -18.72
CA ALA A 84 6.76 8.19 -19.48
C ALA A 84 5.94 7.24 -18.61
N GLN A 85 6.37 6.96 -17.38
CA GLN A 85 5.78 5.88 -16.60
C GLN A 85 5.29 6.30 -15.21
N LEU A 86 6.01 7.18 -14.49
CA LEU A 86 5.69 7.51 -13.10
C LEU A 86 4.76 8.71 -12.97
N LEU A 87 4.92 9.74 -13.81
CA LEU A 87 4.25 11.03 -13.65
C LEU A 87 2.73 10.87 -13.57
N GLN A 88 2.13 10.18 -14.53
CA GLN A 88 0.67 10.07 -14.59
C GLN A 88 0.12 9.18 -13.46
N PRO A 89 0.51 7.90 -13.29
CA PRO A 89 -0.12 7.06 -12.28
C PRO A 89 0.33 7.39 -10.84
N ASN A 90 1.63 7.68 -10.62
CA ASN A 90 2.16 7.79 -9.26
C ASN A 90 2.01 9.20 -8.68
N ILE A 91 2.06 10.24 -9.50
CA ILE A 91 1.98 11.64 -9.08
C ILE A 91 0.54 12.15 -9.24
N VAL A 92 0.08 12.28 -10.51
CA VAL A 92 -1.25 12.81 -10.82
C VAL A 92 -2.34 11.90 -10.24
N GLY A 93 -2.22 10.59 -10.48
CA GLY A 93 -3.18 9.59 -10.00
C GLY A 93 -3.30 9.55 -8.48
N THR A 94 -2.18 9.60 -7.75
CA THR A 94 -2.22 9.66 -6.27
C THR A 94 -2.94 10.91 -5.79
N HIS A 95 -2.63 12.09 -6.35
CA HIS A 95 -3.33 13.32 -6.00
C HIS A 95 -4.83 13.23 -6.31
N ASN A 96 -5.19 12.73 -7.50
CA ASN A 96 -6.59 12.59 -7.91
C ASN A 96 -7.40 11.69 -6.97
N ILE A 97 -6.82 10.57 -6.53
CA ILE A 97 -7.48 9.64 -5.59
C ILE A 97 -7.71 10.33 -4.24
N PHE A 98 -6.72 11.02 -3.69
CA PHE A 98 -6.92 11.74 -2.43
C PHE A 98 -7.97 12.84 -2.54
N ARG A 99 -7.95 13.61 -3.62
CA ARG A 99 -8.93 14.65 -3.90
C ARG A 99 -10.34 14.06 -4.08
N ALA A 100 -10.49 13.02 -4.89
CA ALA A 100 -11.78 12.35 -5.11
C ALA A 100 -12.33 11.75 -3.81
N ALA A 101 -11.47 11.09 -3.02
CA ALA A 101 -11.83 10.54 -1.72
C ALA A 101 -12.34 11.63 -0.77
N GLN A 102 -11.66 12.77 -0.71
CA GLN A 102 -12.06 13.91 0.12
C GLN A 102 -13.41 14.49 -0.33
N GLU A 103 -13.61 14.73 -1.63
CA GLU A 103 -14.86 15.29 -2.17
C GLU A 103 -16.06 14.34 -1.99
N GLN A 104 -15.84 13.01 -2.01
CA GLN A 104 -16.86 12.00 -1.76
C GLN A 104 -17.05 11.65 -0.26
N GLY A 105 -16.33 12.33 0.63
CA GLY A 105 -16.47 12.13 2.07
C GLY A 105 -15.93 10.80 2.58
N VAL A 106 -15.01 10.16 1.84
CA VAL A 106 -14.28 8.96 2.27
C VAL A 106 -13.50 9.28 3.55
N LYS A 107 -13.62 8.43 4.57
CA LYS A 107 -13.04 8.69 5.89
C LYS A 107 -11.57 8.30 5.99
N ARG A 108 -11.14 7.34 5.17
CA ARG A 108 -9.78 6.80 5.24
C ARG A 108 -9.21 6.48 3.86
N VAL A 109 -7.95 6.85 3.65
CA VAL A 109 -7.15 6.40 2.51
C VAL A 109 -5.93 5.65 3.04
N VAL A 110 -5.77 4.39 2.60
CA VAL A 110 -4.58 3.58 2.81
C VAL A 110 -3.77 3.62 1.53
N LEU A 111 -2.60 4.25 1.57
CA LEU A 111 -1.72 4.45 0.42
C LEU A 111 -0.59 3.41 0.41
N ALA A 112 -0.43 2.69 -0.68
CA ALA A 112 0.77 1.89 -0.93
C ALA A 112 1.96 2.81 -1.22
N SER A 113 2.71 3.16 -0.16
CA SER A 113 4.07 3.66 -0.26
C SER A 113 5.04 2.48 -0.45
N SER A 114 6.33 2.69 -0.32
CA SER A 114 7.34 1.68 -0.58
C SER A 114 8.56 1.86 0.32
N ALA A 115 9.28 0.77 0.60
CA ALA A 115 10.63 0.83 1.14
C ALA A 115 11.57 1.67 0.28
N GLN A 116 11.29 1.85 -1.03
CA GLN A 116 12.07 2.72 -1.90
C GLN A 116 11.97 4.21 -1.51
N ALA A 117 10.94 4.61 -0.78
CA ALA A 117 10.83 5.97 -0.23
C ALA A 117 11.92 6.27 0.82
N ILE A 118 12.55 5.23 1.38
CA ILE A 118 13.58 5.35 2.44
C ILE A 118 14.90 4.64 2.07
N GLU A 119 15.08 4.20 0.84
CA GLU A 119 16.22 3.40 0.41
C GLU A 119 17.57 4.17 0.45
N GLY A 120 17.56 5.49 0.54
CA GLY A 120 18.75 6.31 0.69
C GLY A 120 19.40 6.28 2.09
N TYR A 121 18.82 5.55 3.07
CA TYR A 121 19.47 5.31 4.35
C TYR A 121 20.55 4.21 4.22
N PRO A 122 21.66 4.28 4.98
CA PRO A 122 22.70 3.23 5.00
C PRO A 122 22.11 1.84 5.31
N LEU A 123 22.72 0.80 4.76
CA LEU A 123 22.21 -0.58 4.89
C LEU A 123 22.30 -1.15 6.31
N ASP A 124 23.19 -0.63 7.13
CA ASP A 124 23.40 -0.97 8.54
C ASP A 124 22.44 -0.25 9.49
N VAL A 125 21.57 0.63 8.96
CA VAL A 125 20.55 1.34 9.75
C VAL A 125 19.20 0.64 9.62
N GLN A 126 18.63 0.19 10.72
CA GLN A 126 17.23 -0.20 10.76
C GLN A 126 16.33 1.05 10.72
N VAL A 127 15.61 1.24 9.63
CA VAL A 127 14.77 2.43 9.44
C VAL A 127 13.52 2.35 10.34
N GLN A 128 13.26 3.42 11.09
CA GLN A 128 12.08 3.57 11.95
C GLN A 128 10.95 4.26 11.19
N GLU A 129 9.69 4.02 11.59
CA GLU A 129 8.50 4.62 10.96
C GLU A 129 8.51 6.15 11.01
N SER A 130 9.08 6.73 12.07
CA SER A 130 9.21 8.18 12.26
C SER A 130 10.30 8.84 11.41
N MET A 131 11.17 8.06 10.78
CA MET A 131 12.25 8.62 9.96
C MET A 131 11.69 9.20 8.65
N PRO A 132 12.15 10.40 8.24
CA PRO A 132 11.67 11.05 7.01
C PRO A 132 11.97 10.24 5.77
N ALA A 133 11.20 10.47 4.70
CA ALA A 133 11.51 9.89 3.40
C ALA A 133 12.91 10.33 2.92
N ARG A 134 13.66 9.38 2.39
CA ARG A 134 15.00 9.55 1.83
C ARG A 134 15.15 8.61 0.62
N PRO A 135 14.51 8.95 -0.51
CA PRO A 135 14.53 8.08 -1.69
C PRO A 135 15.90 8.09 -2.36
N ALA A 136 16.25 6.96 -3.02
CA ALA A 136 17.46 6.81 -3.82
C ALA A 136 17.20 6.76 -5.33
N ASN A 137 15.93 6.76 -5.77
CA ASN A 137 15.51 6.75 -7.18
C ASN A 137 14.17 7.47 -7.36
N MET A 138 13.78 7.72 -8.63
CA MET A 138 12.57 8.48 -8.94
C MET A 138 11.27 7.75 -8.57
N TYR A 139 11.26 6.43 -8.58
CA TYR A 139 10.11 5.67 -8.04
C TYR A 139 9.95 5.92 -6.53
N GLY A 140 11.02 5.81 -5.75
CA GLY A 140 11.02 6.16 -4.33
C GLY A 140 10.59 7.60 -4.08
N ALA A 141 11.06 8.56 -4.92
CA ALA A 141 10.65 9.95 -4.86
C ALA A 141 9.15 10.12 -5.14
N SER A 142 8.58 9.38 -6.10
CA SER A 142 7.13 9.39 -6.37
C SER A 142 6.32 8.87 -5.18
N LYS A 143 6.83 7.89 -4.45
CA LYS A 143 6.18 7.37 -3.23
C LYS A 143 6.30 8.37 -2.07
N ALA A 144 7.45 9.03 -1.91
CA ALA A 144 7.61 10.13 -0.94
C ALA A 144 6.69 11.33 -1.24
N PHE A 145 6.45 11.66 -2.52
CA PHE A 145 5.43 12.61 -2.93
C PHE A 145 4.04 12.18 -2.44
N GLY A 146 3.67 10.93 -2.64
CA GLY A 146 2.39 10.38 -2.18
C GLY A 146 2.23 10.47 -0.64
N GLU A 147 3.30 10.22 0.12
CA GLU A 147 3.32 10.42 1.58
C GLU A 147 3.06 11.90 1.93
N GLY A 148 3.65 12.84 1.18
CA GLY A 148 3.40 14.28 1.34
C GLY A 148 1.94 14.66 1.04
N VAL A 149 1.35 14.13 -0.04
CA VAL A 149 -0.06 14.32 -0.38
C VAL A 149 -0.95 13.77 0.74
N ALA A 150 -0.69 12.55 1.22
CA ALA A 150 -1.42 11.92 2.31
C ALA A 150 -1.41 12.79 3.59
N SER A 151 -0.23 13.31 3.95
CA SER A 151 -0.06 14.22 5.08
C SER A 151 -0.85 15.52 4.90
N ALA A 152 -0.80 16.14 3.72
CA ALA A 152 -1.50 17.38 3.42
C ALA A 152 -3.03 17.22 3.54
N PHE A 153 -3.59 16.17 2.92
CA PHE A 153 -5.04 15.91 2.99
C PHE A 153 -5.50 15.53 4.39
N ALA A 154 -4.72 14.75 5.13
CA ALA A 154 -5.02 14.45 6.53
C ALA A 154 -5.09 15.71 7.38
N HIS A 155 -4.12 16.61 7.22
CA HIS A 155 -4.05 17.85 7.99
C HIS A 155 -5.14 18.85 7.60
N GLN A 156 -5.39 19.05 6.30
CA GLN A 156 -6.32 20.05 5.81
C GLN A 156 -7.79 19.64 5.94
N HIS A 157 -8.09 18.35 5.84
CA HIS A 157 -9.47 17.85 5.74
C HIS A 157 -9.86 16.89 6.88
N GLY A 158 -8.95 16.61 7.83
CA GLY A 158 -9.25 15.76 8.98
C GLY A 158 -9.48 14.27 8.60
N MET A 159 -9.06 13.85 7.40
CA MET A 159 -9.19 12.44 7.03
C MET A 159 -8.08 11.60 7.67
N THR A 160 -8.34 10.31 7.82
CA THR A 160 -7.30 9.35 8.20
C THR A 160 -6.51 8.92 6.95
N ALA A 161 -5.22 9.19 6.90
CA ALA A 161 -4.34 8.77 5.81
C ALA A 161 -3.22 7.88 6.37
N ILE A 162 -3.12 6.63 5.89
CA ILE A 162 -2.10 5.67 6.31
C ILE A 162 -1.20 5.35 5.13
N ALA A 163 0.05 5.80 5.15
CA ALA A 163 1.05 5.43 4.15
C ALA A 163 1.76 4.15 4.60
N VAL A 164 1.65 3.10 3.79
CA VAL A 164 2.26 1.80 4.05
C VAL A 164 3.56 1.70 3.24
N ARG A 165 4.71 1.82 3.88
CA ARG A 165 6.01 1.58 3.25
C ARG A 165 6.22 0.07 3.09
N ILE A 166 5.68 -0.46 1.99
CA ILE A 166 5.73 -1.90 1.69
C ILE A 166 7.15 -2.26 1.23
N ALA A 167 7.71 -3.28 1.83
CA ALA A 167 9.01 -3.81 1.48
C ALA A 167 8.93 -4.74 0.24
N ASN A 168 9.88 -5.64 0.06
CA ASN A 168 9.98 -6.51 -1.11
C ASN A 168 8.97 -7.65 -1.02
N VAL A 169 7.86 -7.52 -1.75
CA VAL A 169 6.86 -8.61 -1.86
C VAL A 169 7.42 -9.65 -2.81
N ALA A 170 7.75 -10.80 -2.26
CA ALA A 170 8.39 -11.88 -3.00
C ALA A 170 7.88 -13.25 -2.50
N ASP A 171 8.16 -14.27 -3.29
CA ASP A 171 7.91 -15.67 -2.95
C ASP A 171 9.28 -16.37 -2.84
N PHE A 172 9.73 -16.56 -1.61
CA PHE A 172 11.04 -17.14 -1.31
C PHE A 172 10.93 -18.66 -1.16
N ALA A 173 11.88 -19.39 -1.75
CA ALA A 173 11.98 -20.83 -1.65
C ALA A 173 13.40 -21.28 -1.32
N PRO A 174 13.58 -22.44 -0.66
CA PRO A 174 14.90 -22.98 -0.34
C PRO A 174 15.81 -23.08 -1.56
N GLY A 175 17.07 -22.69 -1.41
CA GLY A 175 18.08 -22.73 -2.47
C GLY A 175 18.10 -21.54 -3.42
N GLN A 176 17.20 -20.56 -3.24
CA GLN A 176 17.29 -19.28 -3.96
C GLN A 176 18.35 -18.37 -3.31
N GLU A 177 19.09 -17.67 -4.14
CA GLU A 177 20.07 -16.67 -3.69
C GLU A 177 19.46 -15.27 -3.71
N HIS A 178 19.52 -14.57 -2.59
CA HIS A 178 19.08 -13.19 -2.45
C HIS A 178 20.12 -12.37 -1.67
N SER A 179 20.16 -11.07 -1.94
CA SER A 179 21.02 -10.18 -1.15
C SER A 179 20.53 -10.13 0.31
N ALA A 180 21.45 -9.91 1.26
CA ALA A 180 21.09 -9.72 2.67
C ALA A 180 20.06 -8.61 2.87
N ARG A 181 20.14 -7.54 2.06
CA ARG A 181 19.17 -6.45 2.04
C ARG A 181 17.78 -6.95 1.63
N ASP A 182 17.68 -7.78 0.59
CA ASP A 182 16.38 -8.24 0.09
C ASP A 182 15.73 -9.20 1.07
N ILE A 183 16.52 -10.06 1.73
CA ILE A 183 16.02 -10.96 2.78
C ILE A 183 15.52 -10.14 3.99
N ALA A 184 16.29 -9.15 4.43
CA ALA A 184 15.91 -8.28 5.55
C ALA A 184 14.70 -7.38 5.23
N ALA A 185 14.42 -7.13 3.96
CA ALA A 185 13.28 -6.37 3.47
C ALA A 185 12.17 -7.26 2.87
N PHE A 186 12.19 -8.55 3.10
CA PHE A 186 11.17 -9.48 2.61
C PHE A 186 9.83 -9.24 3.30
N ILE A 187 8.74 -9.30 2.53
CA ILE A 187 7.36 -9.43 3.02
C ILE A 187 6.62 -10.47 2.18
N SER A 188 6.01 -11.44 2.84
CA SER A 188 5.18 -12.44 2.16
C SER A 188 3.84 -11.87 1.72
N GLU A 189 3.19 -12.55 0.77
CA GLU A 189 1.83 -12.25 0.35
C GLU A 189 0.84 -12.28 1.53
N ARG A 190 0.97 -13.27 2.42
CA ARG A 190 0.14 -13.39 3.63
C ARG A 190 0.26 -12.16 4.52
N ASP A 191 1.47 -11.77 4.80
CA ASP A 191 1.75 -10.69 5.76
C ASP A 191 1.38 -9.31 5.20
N VAL A 192 1.60 -9.05 3.90
CA VAL A 192 1.16 -7.79 3.29
C VAL A 192 -0.36 -7.68 3.26
N VAL A 193 -1.08 -8.76 2.96
CA VAL A 193 -2.56 -8.76 2.98
C VAL A 193 -3.08 -8.54 4.40
N GLN A 194 -2.46 -9.16 5.42
CA GLN A 194 -2.82 -8.92 6.82
C GLN A 194 -2.62 -7.45 7.19
N LEU A 195 -1.45 -6.88 6.88
CA LEU A 195 -1.15 -5.48 7.17
C LEU A 195 -2.16 -4.53 6.54
N LEU A 196 -2.45 -4.70 5.25
CA LEU A 196 -3.41 -3.84 4.54
C LEU A 196 -4.83 -3.97 5.13
N ALA A 197 -5.27 -5.18 5.47
CA ALA A 197 -6.56 -5.38 6.14
C ALA A 197 -6.60 -4.69 7.51
N ARG A 198 -5.50 -4.75 8.29
CA ARG A 198 -5.37 -4.01 9.54
C ARG A 198 -5.42 -2.50 9.33
N CYS A 199 -4.74 -1.97 8.31
CA CYS A 199 -4.82 -0.54 7.97
C CYS A 199 -6.24 -0.09 7.58
N VAL A 200 -7.03 -0.97 6.93
CA VAL A 200 -8.43 -0.71 6.60
C VAL A 200 -9.31 -0.63 7.86
N THR A 201 -9.09 -1.52 8.84
CA THR A 201 -10.03 -1.73 9.97
C THR A 201 -9.59 -1.14 11.30
N ALA A 202 -8.28 -0.89 11.51
CA ALA A 202 -7.77 -0.46 12.80
C ALA A 202 -8.42 0.86 13.26
N ASP A 203 -8.74 0.92 14.54
CA ASP A 203 -9.16 2.16 15.19
C ASP A 203 -7.91 3.03 15.45
N VAL A 204 -7.67 3.97 14.55
CA VAL A 204 -6.54 4.90 14.63
C VAL A 204 -7.06 6.34 14.64
N PRO A 205 -6.39 7.27 15.34
CA PRO A 205 -6.77 8.67 15.33
C PRO A 205 -6.83 9.24 13.90
N ALA A 206 -7.71 10.22 13.67
CA ALA A 206 -7.66 11.00 12.43
C ALA A 206 -6.29 11.68 12.29
N GLY A 207 -5.78 11.73 11.07
CA GLY A 207 -4.47 12.31 10.80
C GLY A 207 -3.63 11.44 9.87
N TYR A 208 -2.36 11.80 9.74
CA TYR A 208 -1.38 11.09 8.90
C TYR A 208 -0.55 10.12 9.71
N HIS A 209 -0.46 8.89 9.23
CA HIS A 209 0.32 7.82 9.83
C HIS A 209 1.21 7.13 8.80
N VAL A 210 2.40 6.73 9.24
CA VAL A 210 3.30 5.88 8.45
C VAL A 210 3.42 4.53 9.14
N VAL A 211 3.29 3.46 8.38
CA VAL A 211 3.50 2.08 8.83
C VAL A 211 4.45 1.36 7.90
N HIS A 212 5.17 0.39 8.43
CA HIS A 212 6.12 -0.41 7.67
C HIS A 212 5.58 -1.82 7.42
N GLY A 213 5.64 -2.26 6.16
CA GLY A 213 5.28 -3.60 5.74
C GLY A 213 6.52 -4.46 5.49
N VAL A 214 6.91 -5.26 6.45
CA VAL A 214 7.96 -6.27 6.36
C VAL A 214 7.53 -7.49 7.19
N SER A 215 7.88 -8.69 6.75
CA SER A 215 7.59 -9.92 7.50
C SER A 215 8.37 -9.99 8.83
N ASP A 216 8.11 -10.98 9.67
CA ASP A 216 8.80 -11.11 10.96
C ASP A 216 10.22 -11.67 10.80
N ASN A 217 10.93 -11.18 9.79
CA ASN A 217 12.29 -11.57 9.47
C ASN A 217 13.19 -11.45 10.72
N ARG A 218 14.09 -12.40 10.91
CA ARG A 218 15.08 -12.44 12.00
C ARG A 218 15.87 -11.13 12.09
N TYR A 219 16.26 -10.59 10.94
CA TYR A 219 16.86 -9.25 10.82
C TYR A 219 15.97 -8.43 9.89
N LYS A 220 15.48 -7.29 10.37
CA LYS A 220 14.54 -6.42 9.64
C LYS A 220 15.23 -5.15 9.18
N ARG A 221 15.16 -4.85 7.89
CA ARG A 221 15.57 -3.56 7.32
C ARG A 221 14.71 -2.41 7.86
N LEU A 222 13.42 -2.65 8.07
CA LEU A 222 12.45 -1.69 8.57
C LEU A 222 11.93 -2.15 9.93
N SER A 223 11.92 -1.26 10.92
CA SER A 223 11.21 -1.51 12.18
C SER A 223 9.71 -1.66 11.93
N ILE A 224 9.06 -2.53 12.68
CA ILE A 224 7.60 -2.67 12.71
C ILE A 224 7.02 -2.42 14.10
N ALA A 225 7.79 -1.82 14.99
CA ALA A 225 7.38 -1.63 16.38
C ALA A 225 6.17 -0.69 16.48
N ALA A 226 6.25 0.48 15.86
CA ALA A 226 5.13 1.42 15.83
C ALA A 226 3.97 0.90 14.98
N THR A 227 4.24 0.18 13.88
CA THR A 227 3.21 -0.48 13.07
C THR A 227 2.40 -1.48 13.89
N ARG A 228 3.05 -2.33 14.70
CA ARG A 228 2.38 -3.28 15.61
C ARG A 228 1.47 -2.57 16.60
N GLN A 229 1.95 -1.48 17.19
CA GLN A 229 1.17 -0.71 18.16
C GLN A 229 -0.02 0.01 17.52
N LEU A 230 0.17 0.60 16.34
CA LEU A 230 -0.84 1.45 15.71
C LEU A 230 -1.98 0.63 15.10
N VAL A 231 -1.67 -0.43 14.35
CA VAL A 231 -2.67 -1.17 13.56
C VAL A 231 -2.81 -2.65 13.98
N GLY A 232 -2.07 -3.11 14.98
CA GLY A 232 -2.11 -4.51 15.41
C GLY A 232 -1.52 -5.48 14.37
N TYR A 233 -0.48 -5.04 13.63
CA TYR A 233 0.20 -5.90 12.67
C TYR A 233 0.93 -7.05 13.36
N ALA A 234 0.70 -8.28 12.89
CA ALA A 234 1.28 -9.49 13.46
C ALA A 234 1.77 -10.43 12.33
N PRO A 235 2.88 -10.04 11.64
CA PRO A 235 3.46 -10.88 10.58
C PRO A 235 3.90 -12.23 11.11
N GLN A 236 3.89 -13.25 10.25
CA GLN A 236 4.14 -14.63 10.62
C GLN A 236 5.28 -15.28 9.85
N ASP A 237 5.69 -14.70 8.72
CA ASP A 237 6.73 -15.27 7.88
C ASP A 237 8.11 -14.68 8.19
N ASP A 238 9.16 -15.45 7.98
CA ASP A 238 10.57 -15.05 8.08
C ASP A 238 11.30 -15.46 6.80
N GLY A 239 11.77 -14.50 6.02
CA GLY A 239 12.48 -14.75 4.77
C GLY A 239 13.74 -15.60 4.94
N PHE A 240 14.41 -15.50 6.08
CA PHE A 240 15.57 -16.36 6.39
C PHE A 240 15.16 -17.81 6.53
N THR A 241 14.09 -18.08 7.29
CA THR A 241 13.56 -19.43 7.46
C THR A 241 13.06 -20.03 6.16
N LEU A 242 12.38 -19.23 5.31
CA LEU A 242 11.89 -19.69 4.01
C LEU A 242 13.03 -20.08 3.06
N LEU A 243 14.19 -19.44 3.15
CA LEU A 243 15.37 -19.74 2.36
C LEU A 243 16.21 -20.90 2.95
N GLY A 244 15.91 -21.37 4.17
CA GLY A 244 16.66 -22.38 4.87
C GLY A 244 17.94 -21.86 5.57
N LEU A 245 17.98 -20.58 5.93
CA LEU A 245 19.10 -19.88 6.56
C LEU A 245 18.96 -19.79 8.08
#